data_0ed288b2b8016b6b57bee48e4884007a
#
_entry.id   0ed288b2b8016b6b57bee48e4884007a
#
_cell.length_a   1.000
_cell.length_b   1.000
_cell.length_c   1.000
_cell.angle_alpha   90.00
_cell.angle_beta   90.00
_cell.angle_gamma   90.00
#
_symmetry.space_group_name_H-M   'P 1'
#
loop_
_entity.id
_entity.type
_entity.pdbx_description
1 polymer ?
#
loop_
_entity_poly.entity_id
_entity_poly.type
_entity_poly.pdbx_seq_one_letter_code
_entity_poly.pdbx_strand_id
1 'polypeptide(L)'
;NFREGLDVLEYFMSAHGARKGMSDTALRTADSGYLTRRLVDVSQELIIREQDCCEGTNKIPSMYVEAIMDGKETIESLEDRISGRYAAEDYKDAEGNLIVEANCMITPKRAKAIVNAGYEKVKIRTMLTCKSHNGACSKCYGANLATGQAVQVGEAVGIIAAQSIGEPGTQLTMRTFHSGGVAGGDITQGLPRVEEL
;
A
#
# COMPACT_ATOMS: atom_id res chain seq x y z
N ASN A 1 13.73 -11.92 -35.36
CA ASN A 1 14.86 -11.26 -36.03
C ASN A 1 15.88 -10.65 -35.05
N PHE A 2 15.48 -10.21 -33.83
CA PHE A 2 16.44 -9.73 -32.84
C PHE A 2 17.52 -10.76 -32.45
N ARG A 3 17.19 -12.05 -32.51
CA ARG A 3 18.12 -13.14 -32.17
C ARG A 3 19.10 -13.46 -33.31
N GLU A 4 18.66 -13.26 -34.54
CA GLU A 4 19.43 -13.53 -35.76
C GLU A 4 20.20 -12.32 -36.29
N GLY A 5 19.85 -11.15 -35.80
CA GLY A 5 20.29 -9.86 -36.28
C GLY A 5 19.20 -9.19 -37.15
N LEU A 6 19.36 -7.89 -37.36
CA LEU A 6 18.44 -7.08 -38.16
C LEU A 6 19.15 -6.65 -39.45
N ASP A 7 18.42 -6.72 -40.58
CA ASP A 7 18.84 -6.06 -41.80
C ASP A 7 18.67 -4.54 -41.70
N VAL A 8 19.32 -3.79 -42.55
CA VAL A 8 19.30 -2.30 -42.52
C VAL A 8 17.88 -1.75 -42.56
N LEU A 9 17.03 -2.34 -43.42
CA LEU A 9 15.62 -1.92 -43.50
C LEU A 9 14.82 -2.26 -42.25
N GLU A 10 15.02 -3.45 -41.68
CA GLU A 10 14.38 -3.88 -40.44
C GLU A 10 14.79 -2.99 -39.26
N TYR A 11 16.09 -2.64 -39.18
CA TYR A 11 16.57 -1.70 -38.18
C TYR A 11 15.93 -0.31 -38.30
N PHE A 12 15.83 0.21 -39.54
CA PHE A 12 15.18 1.49 -39.79
C PHE A 12 13.70 1.45 -39.36
N MET A 13 12.99 0.39 -39.68
CA MET A 13 11.59 0.21 -39.25
C MET A 13 11.46 0.09 -37.71
N SER A 14 12.36 -0.61 -37.06
CA SER A 14 12.37 -0.72 -35.60
C SER A 14 12.62 0.60 -34.88
N ALA A 15 13.39 1.51 -35.49
CA ALA A 15 13.67 2.84 -34.96
C ALA A 15 12.39 3.73 -34.85
N HIS A 16 11.40 3.54 -35.73
CA HIS A 16 10.11 4.23 -35.61
C HIS A 16 9.36 3.80 -34.34
N GLY A 17 9.35 2.50 -34.02
CA GLY A 17 8.74 1.98 -32.80
C GLY A 17 9.43 2.49 -31.55
N ALA A 18 10.77 2.51 -31.54
CA ALA A 18 11.54 3.04 -30.43
C ALA A 18 11.30 4.55 -30.20
N ARG A 19 11.26 5.34 -31.28
CA ARG A 19 10.97 6.79 -31.20
C ARG A 19 9.56 7.03 -30.68
N LYS A 20 8.57 6.28 -31.16
CA LYS A 20 7.19 6.37 -30.66
C LYS A 20 7.13 6.03 -29.17
N GLY A 21 7.79 4.96 -28.75
CA GLY A 21 7.85 4.55 -27.33
C GLY A 21 8.43 5.63 -26.43
N MET A 22 9.54 6.28 -26.84
CA MET A 22 10.11 7.40 -26.08
C MET A 22 9.19 8.61 -25.98
N SER A 23 8.51 8.97 -27.07
CA SER A 23 7.55 10.07 -27.09
C SER A 23 6.35 9.79 -26.18
N ASP A 24 5.77 8.61 -26.27
CA ASP A 24 4.63 8.19 -25.44
C ASP A 24 4.99 8.15 -23.95
N THR A 25 6.20 7.68 -23.60
CA THR A 25 6.68 7.69 -22.21
C THR A 25 6.80 9.13 -21.67
N ALA A 26 7.35 10.05 -22.47
CA ALA A 26 7.48 11.44 -22.08
C ALA A 26 6.10 12.11 -21.82
N LEU A 27 5.10 11.80 -22.63
CA LEU A 27 3.74 12.33 -22.46
C LEU A 27 3.04 11.75 -21.22
N ARG A 28 3.14 10.44 -20.98
CA ARG A 28 2.51 9.77 -19.83
C ARG A 28 3.14 10.14 -18.48
N THR A 29 4.37 10.58 -18.47
CA THR A 29 5.00 11.08 -17.24
C THR A 29 4.24 12.29 -16.67
N ALA A 30 3.69 13.14 -17.56
CA ALA A 30 2.85 14.26 -17.13
C ALA A 30 1.56 13.82 -16.42
N ASP A 31 0.91 12.75 -16.88
CA ASP A 31 -0.31 12.20 -16.28
C ASP A 31 -0.02 11.66 -14.88
N SER A 32 1.07 10.92 -14.71
CA SER A 32 1.51 10.43 -13.39
C SER A 32 1.83 11.57 -12.43
N GLY A 33 2.50 12.62 -12.91
CA GLY A 33 2.77 13.82 -12.11
C GLY A 33 1.48 14.55 -11.68
N TYR A 34 0.51 14.65 -12.57
CA TYR A 34 -0.78 15.27 -12.28
C TYR A 34 -1.59 14.44 -11.26
N LEU A 35 -1.60 13.11 -11.38
CA LEU A 35 -2.21 12.23 -10.38
C LEU A 35 -1.59 12.43 -8.99
N THR A 36 -0.26 12.40 -8.91
CA THR A 36 0.46 12.60 -7.66
C THR A 36 0.11 13.95 -7.02
N ARG A 37 0.05 15.02 -7.81
CA ARG A 37 -0.33 16.35 -7.33
C ARG A 37 -1.74 16.34 -6.74
N ARG A 38 -2.72 15.75 -7.45
CA ARG A 38 -4.11 15.67 -6.95
C ARG A 38 -4.18 14.89 -5.63
N LEU A 39 -3.45 13.77 -5.53
CA LEU A 39 -3.39 12.97 -4.30
C LEU A 39 -2.80 13.78 -3.13
N VAL A 40 -1.71 14.53 -3.37
CA VAL A 40 -1.10 15.39 -2.35
C VAL A 40 -2.07 16.49 -1.92
N ASP A 41 -2.72 17.17 -2.87
CA ASP A 41 -3.64 18.27 -2.58
C ASP A 41 -4.82 17.81 -1.69
N VAL A 42 -5.34 16.60 -1.91
CA VAL A 42 -6.43 16.04 -1.11
C VAL A 42 -5.95 15.53 0.26
N SER A 43 -4.76 14.92 0.31
CA SER A 43 -4.29 14.22 1.51
C SER A 43 -3.38 15.05 2.42
N GLN A 44 -2.98 16.26 2.03
CA GLN A 44 -2.05 17.10 2.80
C GLN A 44 -2.54 17.44 4.22
N GLU A 45 -3.83 17.47 4.44
CA GLU A 45 -4.43 17.78 5.76
C GLU A 45 -4.41 16.56 6.69
N LEU A 46 -4.14 15.37 6.18
CA LEU A 46 -4.08 14.14 6.97
C LEU A 46 -2.76 14.04 7.73
N ILE A 47 -2.78 14.52 8.96
CA ILE A 47 -1.64 14.57 9.87
C ILE A 47 -1.98 13.78 11.13
N ILE A 48 -0.97 13.18 11.77
CA ILE A 48 -1.14 12.57 13.10
C ILE A 48 -1.26 13.69 14.15
N ARG A 49 -2.44 13.82 14.75
CA ARG A 49 -2.72 14.94 15.67
C ARG A 49 -2.66 14.57 17.15
N GLU A 50 -2.94 13.32 17.48
CA GLU A 50 -3.01 12.83 18.85
C GLU A 50 -2.44 11.41 18.96
N GLN A 51 -2.14 10.98 20.18
CA GLN A 51 -1.64 9.64 20.39
C GLN A 51 -2.73 8.59 20.35
N ASP A 52 -3.86 8.85 20.99
CA ASP A 52 -4.99 7.91 21.07
C ASP A 52 -6.34 8.62 21.00
N CYS A 53 -7.14 8.33 19.98
CA CYS A 53 -8.49 8.87 19.81
C CYS A 53 -9.53 8.27 20.79
N CYS A 54 -9.15 7.31 21.62
CA CYS A 54 -10.00 6.60 22.58
C CYS A 54 -9.62 6.90 24.04
N GLU A 55 -8.78 7.89 24.29
CA GLU A 55 -8.38 8.23 25.63
C GLU A 55 -9.61 8.54 26.49
N GLY A 56 -9.79 7.75 27.56
CA GLY A 56 -10.98 7.85 28.42
C GLY A 56 -12.23 7.09 28.00
N THR A 57 -12.21 6.36 26.87
CA THR A 57 -13.37 5.59 26.40
C THR A 57 -13.03 4.10 26.31
N ASN A 58 -13.87 3.23 26.89
CA ASN A 58 -13.67 1.77 26.88
C ASN A 58 -13.93 1.12 25.49
N LYS A 59 -14.29 1.91 24.47
CA LYS A 59 -14.63 1.36 23.15
C LYS A 59 -13.54 1.70 22.14
N ILE A 60 -12.68 0.72 21.87
CA ILE A 60 -11.61 0.80 20.88
C ILE A 60 -12.22 0.71 19.46
N PRO A 61 -12.01 1.72 18.57
CA PRO A 61 -12.43 1.64 17.18
C PRO A 61 -11.59 0.59 16.46
N SER A 62 -12.24 -0.30 15.74
CA SER A 62 -11.58 -1.47 15.20
C SER A 62 -12.31 -2.04 13.99
N MET A 63 -11.59 -2.82 13.20
CA MET A 63 -12.09 -3.54 12.04
C MET A 63 -11.46 -4.93 12.01
N TYR A 64 -12.22 -5.93 11.56
CA TYR A 64 -11.69 -7.25 11.26
C TYR A 64 -10.89 -7.23 9.96
N VAL A 65 -9.73 -7.86 9.99
CA VAL A 65 -8.85 -8.03 8.83
C VAL A 65 -8.56 -9.51 8.66
N GLU A 66 -8.61 -9.97 7.42
CA GLU A 66 -8.29 -11.32 6.97
C GLU A 66 -7.30 -11.26 5.81
N ALA A 67 -6.69 -12.37 5.41
CA ALA A 67 -5.83 -12.43 4.24
C ALA A 67 -6.62 -12.06 2.97
N ILE A 68 -5.99 -11.38 2.02
CA ILE A 68 -6.60 -11.10 0.72
C ILE A 68 -6.30 -12.27 -0.21
N MET A 69 -7.35 -12.91 -0.67
CA MET A 69 -7.29 -14.06 -1.57
C MET A 69 -7.93 -13.69 -2.92
N ASP A 70 -7.30 -14.10 -4.01
CA ASP A 70 -7.92 -14.10 -5.33
C ASP A 70 -8.06 -15.57 -5.79
N GLY A 71 -9.27 -16.11 -5.64
CA GLY A 71 -9.54 -17.52 -5.86
C GLY A 71 -8.73 -18.43 -4.93
N LYS A 72 -7.65 -19.03 -5.43
CA LYS A 72 -6.75 -19.91 -4.66
C LYS A 72 -5.40 -19.27 -4.32
N GLU A 73 -5.12 -18.11 -4.88
CA GLU A 73 -3.84 -17.42 -4.68
C GLU A 73 -3.98 -16.38 -3.57
N THR A 74 -3.01 -16.36 -2.66
CA THR A 74 -2.94 -15.34 -1.60
C THR A 74 -2.22 -14.12 -2.15
N ILE A 75 -2.95 -13.02 -2.34
CA ILE A 75 -2.38 -11.75 -2.80
C ILE A 75 -1.58 -11.11 -1.66
N GLU A 76 -2.18 -11.05 -0.47
CA GLU A 76 -1.54 -10.47 0.70
C GLU A 76 -1.83 -11.32 1.94
N SER A 77 -0.78 -11.69 2.66
CA SER A 77 -0.89 -12.54 3.83
C SER A 77 -1.51 -11.80 5.02
N LEU A 78 -2.18 -12.52 5.91
CA LEU A 78 -2.68 -11.94 7.16
C LEU A 78 -1.53 -11.36 8.00
N GLU A 79 -0.36 -12.01 7.99
CA GLU A 79 0.83 -11.57 8.71
C GLU A 79 1.25 -10.15 8.29
N ASP A 80 1.34 -9.89 6.97
CA ASP A 80 1.75 -8.60 6.44
C ASP A 80 0.72 -7.51 6.75
N ARG A 81 -0.57 -7.84 6.67
CA ARG A 81 -1.66 -6.91 6.93
C ARG A 81 -1.78 -6.46 8.38
N ILE A 82 -1.45 -7.31 9.35
CA ILE A 82 -1.54 -6.99 10.78
C ILE A 82 -0.23 -6.46 11.35
N SER A 83 0.90 -6.70 10.68
CA SER A 83 2.21 -6.24 11.12
C SER A 83 2.27 -4.71 11.22
N GLY A 84 2.74 -4.19 12.35
CA GLY A 84 2.81 -2.75 12.61
C GLY A 84 1.47 -2.09 12.97
N ARG A 85 0.36 -2.84 13.05
CA ARG A 85 -0.94 -2.33 13.50
C ARG A 85 -1.13 -2.54 14.99
N TYR A 86 -2.10 -1.85 15.58
CA TYR A 86 -2.47 -2.03 16.99
C TYR A 86 -3.63 -3.01 17.10
N ALA A 87 -3.48 -3.98 18.01
CA ALA A 87 -4.55 -4.93 18.33
C ALA A 87 -5.72 -4.22 19.01
N ALA A 88 -6.95 -4.59 18.68
CA ALA A 88 -8.13 -4.09 19.36
C ALA A 88 -8.62 -5.00 20.48
N GLU A 89 -8.19 -6.26 20.49
CA GLU A 89 -8.54 -7.31 21.46
C GLU A 89 -7.27 -8.06 21.87
N ASP A 90 -7.37 -8.80 22.98
CA ASP A 90 -6.30 -9.68 23.44
C ASP A 90 -6.22 -10.93 22.59
N TYR A 91 -5.02 -11.26 22.11
CA TYR A 91 -4.74 -12.49 21.37
C TYR A 91 -3.88 -13.43 22.20
N LYS A 92 -4.33 -14.69 22.29
CA LYS A 92 -3.69 -15.74 23.09
C LYS A 92 -3.25 -16.89 22.21
N ASP A 93 -2.21 -17.56 22.61
CA ASP A 93 -1.75 -18.80 21.97
C ASP A 93 -2.65 -20.00 22.36
N ALA A 94 -2.49 -21.12 21.66
CA ALA A 94 -3.21 -22.36 21.94
C ALA A 94 -3.03 -22.88 23.40
N GLU A 95 -1.92 -22.49 24.03
CA GLU A 95 -1.62 -22.79 25.43
C GLU A 95 -2.23 -21.79 26.43
N GLY A 96 -2.91 -20.76 25.94
CA GLY A 96 -3.52 -19.69 26.76
C GLY A 96 -2.56 -18.54 27.13
N ASN A 97 -1.32 -18.58 26.65
CA ASN A 97 -0.37 -17.49 26.87
C ASN A 97 -0.75 -16.25 26.04
N LEU A 98 -0.60 -15.07 26.60
CA LEU A 98 -0.93 -13.82 25.94
C LEU A 98 0.16 -13.47 24.91
N ILE A 99 -0.21 -13.37 23.64
CA ILE A 99 0.68 -12.95 22.55
C ILE A 99 0.71 -11.43 22.46
N VAL A 100 -0.48 -10.80 22.44
CA VAL A 100 -0.65 -9.35 22.33
C VAL A 100 -1.84 -8.91 23.15
N GLU A 101 -1.64 -7.87 23.96
CA GLU A 101 -2.72 -7.19 24.67
C GLU A 101 -3.48 -6.22 23.75
N ALA A 102 -4.73 -5.97 24.10
CA ALA A 102 -5.52 -4.92 23.44
C ALA A 102 -4.78 -3.57 23.55
N ASN A 103 -4.89 -2.79 22.47
CA ASN A 103 -4.24 -1.47 22.38
C ASN A 103 -2.69 -1.49 22.35
N CYS A 104 -2.08 -2.66 22.11
CA CYS A 104 -0.63 -2.83 21.92
C CYS A 104 -0.29 -3.06 20.45
N MET A 105 0.90 -2.66 20.05
CA MET A 105 1.38 -2.81 18.68
C MET A 105 1.75 -4.28 18.38
N ILE A 106 1.31 -4.76 17.24
CA ILE A 106 1.62 -6.08 16.72
C ILE A 106 2.93 -5.98 15.94
N THR A 107 4.02 -6.42 16.55
CA THR A 107 5.32 -6.52 15.87
C THR A 107 5.33 -7.69 14.89
N PRO A 108 6.25 -7.74 13.90
CA PRO A 108 6.34 -8.87 12.97
C PRO A 108 6.45 -10.24 13.64
N LYS A 109 7.18 -10.32 14.78
CA LYS A 109 7.26 -11.56 15.56
C LYS A 109 5.92 -11.99 16.17
N ARG A 110 5.16 -11.01 16.68
CA ARG A 110 3.82 -11.24 17.25
C ARG A 110 2.80 -11.58 16.17
N ALA A 111 2.91 -10.95 14.98
CA ALA A 111 2.07 -11.26 13.83
C ALA A 111 2.22 -12.73 13.42
N LYS A 112 3.45 -13.24 13.31
CA LYS A 112 3.73 -14.67 13.07
C LYS A 112 3.12 -15.58 14.14
N ALA A 113 3.23 -15.20 15.39
CA ALA A 113 2.67 -15.98 16.49
C ALA A 113 1.14 -16.05 16.42
N ILE A 114 0.45 -14.94 16.06
CA ILE A 114 -1.00 -14.88 15.89
C ILE A 114 -1.44 -15.81 14.74
N VAL A 115 -0.76 -15.76 13.59
CA VAL A 115 -1.05 -16.62 12.45
C VAL A 115 -0.82 -18.10 12.79
N ASN A 116 0.28 -18.42 13.47
CA ASN A 116 0.59 -19.78 13.93
C ASN A 116 -0.41 -20.32 14.96
N ALA A 117 -1.03 -19.43 15.75
CA ALA A 117 -2.10 -19.79 16.68
C ALA A 117 -3.44 -20.11 15.97
N GLY A 118 -3.51 -19.97 14.63
CA GLY A 118 -4.67 -20.35 13.82
C GLY A 118 -5.75 -19.29 13.67
N TYR A 119 -5.46 -18.03 13.96
CA TYR A 119 -6.40 -16.93 13.73
C TYR A 119 -6.50 -16.61 12.22
N GLU A 120 -7.68 -16.76 11.65
CA GLU A 120 -7.96 -16.36 10.25
C GLU A 120 -8.38 -14.89 10.15
N LYS A 121 -8.98 -14.34 11.20
CA LYS A 121 -9.45 -12.95 11.27
C LYS A 121 -8.90 -12.29 12.54
N VAL A 122 -8.36 -11.12 12.38
CA VAL A 122 -7.77 -10.34 13.47
C VAL A 122 -8.41 -8.97 13.53
N LYS A 123 -8.80 -8.53 14.72
CA LYS A 123 -9.41 -7.23 14.94
C LYS A 123 -8.33 -6.22 15.29
N ILE A 124 -8.12 -5.29 14.38
CA ILE A 124 -7.09 -4.27 14.50
C ILE A 124 -7.66 -2.86 14.48
N ARG A 125 -6.89 -1.91 14.99
CA ARG A 125 -7.19 -0.48 14.84
C ARG A 125 -6.78 -0.03 13.44
N THR A 126 -7.63 0.78 12.81
CA THR A 126 -7.38 1.33 11.47
C THR A 126 -7.72 2.81 11.42
N MET A 127 -7.17 3.50 10.43
CA MET A 127 -7.52 4.90 10.16
C MET A 127 -8.98 5.05 9.75
N LEU A 128 -9.57 4.06 9.08
CA LEU A 128 -10.97 4.07 8.62
C LEU A 128 -11.98 4.19 9.75
N THR A 129 -11.64 3.69 10.94
CA THR A 129 -12.49 3.72 12.12
C THR A 129 -12.02 4.75 13.16
N CYS A 130 -10.98 5.52 12.85
CA CYS A 130 -10.42 6.52 13.76
C CYS A 130 -11.46 7.61 14.09
N LYS A 131 -11.51 8.01 15.35
CA LYS A 131 -12.43 9.06 15.84
C LYS A 131 -11.75 10.41 16.02
N SER A 132 -10.50 10.54 15.61
CA SER A 132 -9.76 11.79 15.66
C SER A 132 -10.42 12.83 14.76
N HIS A 133 -10.49 14.06 15.23
CA HIS A 133 -11.05 15.18 14.47
C HIS A 133 -9.95 15.79 13.58
N ASN A 134 -10.21 15.91 12.27
CA ASN A 134 -9.27 16.49 11.27
C ASN A 134 -7.89 15.84 11.25
N GLY A 135 -7.82 14.51 11.05
CA GLY A 135 -6.57 13.76 10.97
C GLY A 135 -6.70 12.35 11.50
N ALA A 136 -5.62 11.81 12.01
CA ALA A 136 -5.60 10.48 12.59
C ALA A 136 -4.84 10.47 13.91
N CYS A 137 -5.06 9.45 14.73
CA CYS A 137 -4.25 9.22 15.92
C CYS A 137 -3.13 8.21 15.62
N SER A 138 -2.05 8.27 16.40
CA SER A 138 -0.87 7.41 16.27
C SER A 138 -1.22 5.92 16.32
N LYS A 139 -2.06 5.51 17.28
CA LYS A 139 -2.44 4.10 17.43
C LYS A 139 -3.33 3.56 16.31
N CYS A 140 -4.20 4.38 15.70
CA CYS A 140 -4.99 3.95 14.56
C CYS A 140 -4.18 3.89 13.27
N TYR A 141 -3.15 4.70 13.14
CA TYR A 141 -2.20 4.62 12.03
C TYR A 141 -1.28 3.42 12.19
N GLY A 142 -0.63 3.29 13.34
CA GLY A 142 0.26 2.18 13.64
C GLY A 142 1.74 2.54 13.55
N ALA A 143 2.54 1.63 13.00
CA ALA A 143 3.98 1.80 12.87
C ALA A 143 4.35 2.72 11.70
N ASN A 144 5.39 3.52 11.89
CA ASN A 144 6.10 4.19 10.82
C ASN A 144 6.91 3.15 10.04
N LEU A 145 6.68 3.06 8.73
CA LEU A 145 7.27 2.04 7.86
C LEU A 145 8.80 2.16 7.74
N ALA A 146 9.37 3.35 7.94
CA ALA A 146 10.81 3.57 7.85
C ALA A 146 11.56 3.09 9.10
N THR A 147 10.96 3.29 10.28
CA THR A 147 11.61 3.01 11.57
C THR A 147 11.10 1.76 12.27
N GLY A 148 9.91 1.27 11.88
CA GLY A 148 9.21 0.16 12.56
C GLY A 148 8.68 0.52 13.96
N GLN A 149 8.80 1.77 14.37
CA GLN A 149 8.30 2.27 15.66
C GLN A 149 6.93 2.94 15.49
N ALA A 150 6.22 3.18 16.58
CA ALA A 150 4.97 3.92 16.54
C ALA A 150 5.18 5.30 15.90
N VAL A 151 4.25 5.69 15.02
CA VAL A 151 4.28 6.99 14.37
C VAL A 151 4.19 8.12 15.42
N GLN A 152 4.91 9.21 15.19
CA GLN A 152 4.90 10.36 16.08
C GLN A 152 3.78 11.35 15.74
N VAL A 153 3.33 12.09 16.75
CA VAL A 153 2.38 13.18 16.55
C VAL A 153 3.05 14.29 15.74
N GLY A 154 2.34 14.82 14.74
CA GLY A 154 2.84 15.83 13.82
C GLY A 154 3.33 15.26 12.47
N GLU A 155 3.40 13.94 12.29
CA GLU A 155 3.82 13.34 11.03
C GLU A 155 2.74 13.47 9.95
N ALA A 156 3.12 13.97 8.76
CA ALA A 156 2.24 14.20 7.64
C ALA A 156 2.06 12.91 6.81
N VAL A 157 1.33 11.96 7.35
CA VAL A 157 1.14 10.62 6.76
C VAL A 157 0.40 10.65 5.43
N GLY A 158 -0.46 11.65 5.21
CA GLY A 158 -1.17 11.80 3.95
C GLY A 158 -0.24 12.13 2.78
N ILE A 159 0.70 13.02 2.97
CA ILE A 159 1.71 13.37 1.95
C ILE A 159 2.60 12.16 1.67
N ILE A 160 3.03 11.43 2.70
CA ILE A 160 3.84 10.22 2.57
C ILE A 160 3.07 9.17 1.74
N ALA A 161 1.80 8.96 2.01
CA ALA A 161 0.96 8.02 1.25
C ALA A 161 0.81 8.46 -0.22
N ALA A 162 0.53 9.74 -0.48
CA ALA A 162 0.40 10.26 -1.83
C ALA A 162 1.69 10.11 -2.65
N GLN A 163 2.83 10.39 -2.04
CA GLN A 163 4.13 10.21 -2.68
C GLN A 163 4.45 8.73 -2.92
N SER A 164 4.11 7.85 -1.99
CA SER A 164 4.32 6.40 -2.12
C SER A 164 3.46 5.78 -3.23
N ILE A 165 2.29 6.34 -3.52
CA ILE A 165 1.43 5.95 -4.64
C ILE A 165 1.93 6.56 -5.94
N GLY A 166 2.36 7.82 -5.93
CA GLY A 166 2.76 8.57 -7.12
C GLY A 166 4.13 8.17 -7.69
N GLU A 167 5.08 7.83 -6.83
CA GLU A 167 6.43 7.43 -7.28
C GLU A 167 6.39 6.19 -8.20
N PRO A 168 5.80 5.05 -7.81
CA PRO A 168 5.72 3.90 -8.72
C PRO A 168 4.83 4.15 -9.94
N GLY A 169 3.89 5.08 -9.90
CA GLY A 169 3.10 5.50 -11.06
C GLY A 169 3.97 5.96 -12.23
N THR A 170 5.01 6.73 -11.97
CA THR A 170 5.98 7.15 -12.99
C THR A 170 6.76 5.96 -13.57
N GLN A 171 7.17 5.01 -12.73
CA GLN A 171 7.85 3.79 -13.18
C GLN A 171 6.93 2.85 -13.98
N LEU A 172 5.67 2.73 -13.61
CA LEU A 172 4.66 1.96 -14.33
C LEU A 172 4.45 2.51 -15.75
N THR A 173 4.44 3.84 -15.91
CA THR A 173 4.34 4.45 -17.25
C THR A 173 5.55 4.16 -18.12
N MET A 174 6.74 4.03 -17.53
CA MET A 174 7.97 3.67 -18.25
C MET A 174 8.00 2.18 -18.63
N ARG A 175 7.50 1.28 -17.78
CA ARG A 175 7.56 -0.18 -18.01
C ARG A 175 6.53 -0.70 -19.01
N THR A 176 5.38 -0.05 -19.17
CA THR A 176 4.35 -0.47 -20.15
C THR A 176 4.83 -0.48 -21.59
N PHE A 177 5.94 0.21 -21.91
CA PHE A 177 6.54 0.21 -23.25
C PHE A 177 7.47 -0.98 -23.52
N HIS A 178 8.11 -1.54 -22.52
CA HIS A 178 8.98 -2.71 -22.69
C HIS A 178 8.19 -4.01 -22.90
N SER A 179 6.91 -4.01 -22.56
CA SER A 179 5.98 -5.12 -22.76
C SER A 179 5.15 -4.96 -24.05
N GLY A 180 5.51 -4.05 -24.94
CA GLY A 180 4.80 -3.74 -26.16
C GLY A 180 4.66 -4.96 -27.08
N GLY A 181 3.52 -5.61 -27.03
CA GLY A 181 3.15 -6.68 -27.93
C GLY A 181 2.59 -7.94 -27.28
N VAL A 182 2.50 -8.05 -25.98
CA VAL A 182 1.79 -9.17 -25.35
C VAL A 182 0.31 -8.81 -25.26
N ALA A 183 -0.43 -9.46 -26.14
CA ALA A 183 -1.87 -9.34 -26.26
C ALA A 183 -2.61 -9.62 -24.96
N GLY A 184 -3.53 -8.70 -24.62
CA GLY A 184 -4.86 -9.15 -24.23
C GLY A 184 -5.10 -9.55 -22.78
N GLY A 185 -4.19 -9.35 -21.83
CA GLY A 185 -4.49 -9.68 -20.44
C GLY A 185 -4.56 -8.48 -19.49
N ASP A 186 -3.86 -7.41 -19.77
CA ASP A 186 -3.46 -6.45 -18.73
C ASP A 186 -3.61 -4.98 -19.10
N ILE A 187 -4.62 -4.62 -19.88
CA ILE A 187 -5.00 -3.21 -20.11
C ILE A 187 -5.52 -2.56 -18.82
N THR A 188 -5.94 -3.39 -17.85
CA THR A 188 -6.46 -2.95 -16.55
C THR A 188 -5.38 -2.76 -15.49
N GLN A 189 -4.14 -3.15 -15.75
CA GLN A 189 -3.03 -2.94 -14.85
C GLN A 189 -2.25 -1.69 -15.25
N GLY A 190 -1.92 -0.86 -14.30
CA GLY A 190 -1.15 0.34 -14.53
C GLY A 190 -1.84 1.61 -14.05
N LEU A 191 -1.38 2.76 -14.55
CA LEU A 191 -1.85 4.06 -14.11
C LEU A 191 -3.37 4.24 -14.22
N PRO A 192 -4.07 3.83 -15.30
CA PRO A 192 -5.53 3.95 -15.36
C PRO A 192 -6.24 3.21 -14.23
N ARG A 193 -5.76 2.04 -13.82
CA ARG A 193 -6.36 1.30 -12.72
C ARG A 193 -6.13 1.97 -11.37
N VAL A 194 -4.98 2.62 -11.18
CA VAL A 194 -4.71 3.41 -9.97
C VAL A 194 -5.60 4.65 -9.90
N GLU A 195 -5.95 5.25 -11.06
CA GLU A 195 -6.87 6.39 -11.11
C GLU A 195 -8.33 6.02 -10.84
N GLU A 196 -8.72 4.79 -11.14
CA GLU A 196 -10.08 4.28 -10.87
C GLU A 196 -10.31 3.93 -9.40
N LEU A 197 -9.26 3.55 -8.65
CA LEU A 197 -9.31 3.17 -7.24
C LEU A 197 -9.27 4.38 -6.30
#